data_b9cbf41eb3209fab919d3d8cde9856cd
#
_entry.id   b9cbf41eb3209fab919d3d8cde9856cd
#
_cell.length_a   1.000
_cell.length_b   1.000
_cell.length_c   1.000
_cell.angle_alpha   90.00
_cell.angle_beta   90.00
_cell.angle_gamma   90.00
#
_symmetry.space_group_name_H-M   'P 1'
#
loop_
_entity.id
_entity.type
_entity.pdbx_description
1 polymer ?
#
loop_
_entity_poly.entity_id
_entity_poly.type
_entity_poly.pdbx_seq_one_letter_code
_entity_poly.pdbx_strand_id
1 'polypeptide(L)'
;SDVCSSDLLKLKNPIIISSSGLTDSAAKNQKLYEAGAGAIVLKSLFEEQIMMEADWLGDPNMYPEGSDYLVGYIREHKLGEYLNLIKETKKVCDIPVIASINCYQDADWIEFARKIEEAGADALEVNILALQTDIQYAYGSFEQRHIDILSHIRKTVNIPVIMKLGDNLTNPIALIDQLYANGAAAVVMFNRFYQPDIDIEKMRSEERRVGKECIALC
;
A
#
# COMPACT_ATOMS: atom_id res chain seq x y z
N SER A 1 -31.98 -0.79 1.75
CA SER A 1 -31.50 0.32 0.94
C SER A 1 -30.22 -0.13 0.25
N ASP A 2 -30.37 -0.45 -1.01
CA ASP A 2 -29.33 -0.99 -1.88
C ASP A 2 -28.44 0.15 -2.36
N VAL A 3 -27.43 0.48 -1.59
CA VAL A 3 -26.36 1.38 -2.03
C VAL A 3 -25.04 0.61 -2.01
N CYS A 4 -24.95 -0.35 -2.92
CA CYS A 4 -23.69 -0.83 -3.41
C CYS A 4 -23.91 -1.25 -4.86
N SER A 5 -23.64 -0.31 -5.76
CA SER A 5 -23.66 -0.57 -7.18
C SER A 5 -22.57 -1.56 -7.58
N SER A 6 -22.77 -2.18 -8.69
CA SER A 6 -22.16 -3.34 -9.29
C SER A 6 -20.63 -3.39 -9.43
N ASP A 7 -19.90 -2.38 -8.99
CA ASP A 7 -18.44 -2.25 -9.20
C ASP A 7 -17.62 -2.41 -7.92
N LEU A 8 -18.26 -2.63 -6.77
CA LEU A 8 -17.60 -2.79 -5.47
C LEU A 8 -17.49 -4.26 -5.08
N LEU A 9 -16.49 -4.57 -4.26
CA LEU A 9 -16.28 -5.90 -3.71
C LEU A 9 -17.49 -6.38 -2.92
N LYS A 10 -17.97 -7.60 -3.22
CA LYS A 10 -19.02 -8.23 -2.43
C LYS A 10 -18.39 -8.87 -1.18
N LEU A 11 -18.70 -8.29 -0.03
CA LEU A 11 -18.21 -8.78 1.26
C LEU A 11 -19.31 -9.60 1.96
N LYS A 12 -18.93 -10.75 2.53
CA LYS A 12 -19.86 -11.56 3.35
C LYS A 12 -20.17 -10.94 4.73
N ASN A 13 -19.28 -10.04 5.19
CA ASN A 13 -19.42 -9.27 6.42
C ASN A 13 -18.47 -8.04 6.34
N PRO A 14 -18.59 -7.04 7.23
CA PRO A 14 -17.81 -5.81 7.15
C PRO A 14 -16.36 -5.93 7.68
N ILE A 15 -15.91 -7.11 8.09
CA ILE A 15 -14.58 -7.30 8.70
C ILE A 15 -13.55 -7.52 7.60
N ILE A 16 -12.69 -6.54 7.39
CA ILE A 16 -11.55 -6.60 6.47
C ILE A 16 -10.27 -6.66 7.29
N ILE A 17 -9.45 -7.68 7.05
CA ILE A 17 -8.15 -7.79 7.71
C ILE A 17 -7.17 -6.87 7.01
N SER A 18 -6.64 -5.90 7.75
CA SER A 18 -5.72 -4.91 7.21
C SER A 18 -4.33 -5.49 6.91
N SER A 19 -3.64 -4.83 5.98
CA SER A 19 -2.25 -5.13 5.62
C SER A 19 -1.33 -5.13 6.84
N SER A 20 -0.69 -6.26 7.11
CA SER A 20 0.19 -6.45 8.28
C SER A 20 1.06 -7.70 8.13
N GLY A 21 1.91 -7.98 9.12
CA GLY A 21 2.65 -9.25 9.22
C GLY A 21 1.76 -10.49 9.46
N LEU A 22 0.46 -10.30 9.66
CA LEU A 22 -0.50 -11.41 9.72
C LEU A 22 -1.00 -11.84 8.33
N THR A 23 -0.77 -11.03 7.31
CA THR A 23 -1.26 -11.24 5.93
C THR A 23 -0.12 -11.42 4.91
N ASP A 24 1.05 -11.89 5.37
CA ASP A 24 2.27 -12.04 4.58
C ASP A 24 2.44 -13.43 3.94
N SER A 25 1.54 -14.37 4.20
CA SER A 25 1.60 -15.72 3.64
C SER A 25 0.24 -16.36 3.46
N ALA A 26 0.09 -17.22 2.45
CA ALA A 26 -1.16 -17.91 2.16
C ALA A 26 -1.67 -18.78 3.35
N ALA A 27 -0.76 -19.39 4.09
CA ALA A 27 -1.11 -20.19 5.28
C ALA A 27 -1.70 -19.34 6.42
N LYS A 28 -1.19 -18.12 6.62
CA LYS A 28 -1.78 -17.18 7.59
C LYS A 28 -3.13 -16.67 7.08
N ASN A 29 -3.23 -16.35 5.81
CA ASN A 29 -4.43 -15.85 5.17
C ASN A 29 -5.57 -16.90 5.24
N GLN A 30 -5.25 -18.17 5.05
CA GLN A 30 -6.21 -19.25 5.21
C GLN A 30 -6.79 -19.30 6.63
N LYS A 31 -5.97 -19.16 7.67
CA LYS A 31 -6.42 -19.12 9.06
C LYS A 31 -7.34 -17.94 9.33
N LEU A 32 -7.05 -16.76 8.75
CA LEU A 32 -7.89 -15.58 8.87
C LEU A 32 -9.24 -15.77 8.14
N TYR A 33 -9.22 -16.40 6.97
CA TYR A 33 -10.43 -16.79 6.26
C TYR A 33 -11.30 -17.76 7.06
N GLU A 34 -10.71 -18.82 7.62
CA GLU A 34 -11.38 -19.81 8.48
C GLU A 34 -11.95 -19.16 9.76
N ALA A 35 -11.27 -18.15 10.30
CA ALA A 35 -11.75 -17.35 11.44
C ALA A 35 -12.91 -16.40 11.08
N GLY A 36 -13.28 -16.30 9.80
CA GLY A 36 -14.46 -15.56 9.36
C GLY A 36 -14.20 -14.19 8.74
N ALA A 37 -12.99 -13.86 8.35
CA ALA A 37 -12.69 -12.60 7.64
C ALA A 37 -13.61 -12.42 6.42
N GLY A 38 -14.08 -11.20 6.17
CA GLY A 38 -14.88 -10.82 5.01
C GLY A 38 -14.04 -10.48 3.78
N ALA A 39 -12.84 -9.97 3.98
CA ALA A 39 -11.80 -9.77 2.97
C ALA A 39 -10.42 -9.71 3.64
N ILE A 40 -9.37 -9.85 2.87
CA ILE A 40 -7.98 -9.78 3.35
C ILE A 40 -7.21 -8.79 2.49
N VAL A 41 -6.55 -7.82 3.14
CA VAL A 41 -5.54 -6.97 2.51
C VAL A 41 -4.17 -7.60 2.77
N LEU A 42 -3.48 -7.99 1.71
CA LEU A 42 -2.15 -8.59 1.80
C LEU A 42 -1.14 -7.59 2.37
N LYS A 43 -0.09 -8.11 3.00
CA LYS A 43 1.03 -7.27 3.45
C LYS A 43 1.53 -6.43 2.28
N SER A 44 1.64 -5.12 2.48
CA SER A 44 2.03 -4.19 1.41
C SER A 44 3.40 -4.55 0.83
N LEU A 45 3.51 -4.46 -0.48
CA LEU A 45 4.78 -4.41 -1.18
C LEU A 45 5.32 -2.97 -1.10
N PHE A 46 6.49 -2.79 -0.49
CA PHE A 46 7.14 -1.49 -0.33
C PHE A 46 8.34 -1.37 -1.26
N GLU A 47 8.35 -0.40 -2.13
CA GLU A 47 9.49 -0.10 -2.99
C GLU A 47 10.73 0.31 -2.18
N GLU A 48 10.54 1.08 -1.10
CA GLU A 48 11.64 1.45 -0.19
C GLU A 48 12.40 0.22 0.36
N GLN A 49 11.67 -0.87 0.67
CA GLN A 49 12.32 -2.10 1.15
C GLN A 49 13.15 -2.77 0.06
N ILE A 50 12.71 -2.67 -1.20
CA ILE A 50 13.46 -3.17 -2.36
C ILE A 50 14.76 -2.36 -2.51
N MET A 51 14.68 -1.04 -2.42
CA MET A 51 15.84 -0.17 -2.51
C MET A 51 16.83 -0.39 -1.36
N MET A 52 16.34 -0.47 -0.11
CA MET A 52 17.18 -0.76 1.05
C MET A 52 17.89 -2.11 0.95
N GLU A 53 17.22 -3.14 0.45
CA GLU A 53 17.83 -4.46 0.27
C GLU A 53 18.91 -4.43 -0.82
N ALA A 54 18.68 -3.67 -1.89
CA ALA A 54 19.66 -3.45 -2.94
C ALA A 54 20.89 -2.70 -2.41
N ASP A 55 20.69 -1.65 -1.64
CA ASP A 55 21.78 -0.87 -1.02
C ASP A 55 22.59 -1.73 -0.03
N TRP A 56 21.92 -2.61 0.72
CA TRP A 56 22.58 -3.50 1.69
C TRP A 56 23.39 -4.62 1.02
N LEU A 57 22.94 -5.13 -0.13
CA LEU A 57 23.61 -6.16 -0.90
C LEU A 57 24.66 -5.59 -1.88
N GLY A 58 24.59 -4.28 -2.16
CA GLY A 58 25.51 -3.59 -3.05
C GLY A 58 26.92 -3.52 -2.48
N ASP A 59 27.95 -3.78 -3.32
CA ASP A 59 29.33 -3.49 -2.98
C ASP A 59 29.60 -1.99 -3.17
N PRO A 60 30.16 -1.27 -2.17
CA PRO A 60 30.53 0.15 -2.32
C PRO A 60 31.48 0.44 -3.49
N ASN A 61 32.19 -0.57 -4.00
CA ASN A 61 33.07 -0.46 -5.16
C ASN A 61 32.40 -0.91 -6.48
N MET A 62 31.11 -1.23 -6.46
CA MET A 62 30.37 -1.63 -7.65
C MET A 62 30.19 -0.42 -8.58
N TYR A 63 30.38 -0.64 -9.88
CA TYR A 63 30.07 0.39 -10.88
C TYR A 63 28.58 0.73 -10.85
N PRO A 64 28.16 1.98 -11.17
CA PRO A 64 26.74 2.40 -11.15
C PRO A 64 25.83 1.46 -11.96
N GLU A 65 26.26 0.97 -13.11
CA GLU A 65 25.53 0.02 -13.95
C GLU A 65 25.27 -1.32 -13.24
N GLY A 66 26.19 -1.77 -12.38
CA GLY A 66 26.02 -2.97 -11.57
C GLY A 66 25.00 -2.77 -10.45
N SER A 67 24.95 -1.57 -9.87
CA SER A 67 23.96 -1.20 -8.87
C SER A 67 22.53 -1.18 -9.47
N ASP A 68 22.36 -0.56 -10.64
CA ASP A 68 21.06 -0.51 -11.32
C ASP A 68 20.56 -1.92 -11.71
N TYR A 69 21.46 -2.79 -12.14
CA TYR A 69 21.12 -4.19 -12.43
C TYR A 69 20.67 -4.93 -11.17
N LEU A 70 21.37 -4.74 -10.04
CA LEU A 70 21.01 -5.37 -8.76
C LEU A 70 19.64 -4.90 -8.26
N VAL A 71 19.36 -3.59 -8.31
CA VAL A 71 18.05 -3.03 -7.97
C VAL A 71 16.96 -3.64 -8.84
N GLY A 72 17.16 -3.69 -10.14
CA GLY A 72 16.21 -4.30 -11.08
C GLY A 72 15.94 -5.77 -10.78
N TYR A 73 16.98 -6.55 -10.49
CA TYR A 73 16.86 -7.97 -10.15
C TYR A 73 16.06 -8.19 -8.85
N ILE A 74 16.39 -7.45 -7.79
CA ILE A 74 15.70 -7.57 -6.49
C ILE A 74 14.23 -7.15 -6.65
N ARG A 75 13.98 -6.08 -7.39
CA ARG A 75 12.63 -5.61 -7.68
C ARG A 75 11.78 -6.67 -8.38
N GLU A 76 12.28 -7.26 -9.46
CA GLU A 76 11.58 -8.33 -10.18
C GLU A 76 11.34 -9.55 -9.29
N HIS A 77 12.32 -9.92 -8.47
CA HIS A 77 12.20 -11.04 -7.53
C HIS A 77 11.10 -10.77 -6.48
N LYS A 78 11.14 -9.63 -5.80
CA LYS A 78 10.15 -9.24 -4.77
C LYS A 78 8.74 -9.12 -5.35
N LEU A 79 8.63 -8.53 -6.53
CA LEU A 79 7.35 -8.46 -7.23
C LEU A 79 6.85 -9.87 -7.57
N GLY A 80 7.72 -10.76 -8.08
CA GLY A 80 7.38 -12.15 -8.35
C GLY A 80 6.88 -12.91 -7.11
N GLU A 81 7.56 -12.76 -5.96
CA GLU A 81 7.12 -13.32 -4.67
C GLU A 81 5.72 -12.79 -4.28
N TYR A 82 5.49 -11.49 -4.46
CA TYR A 82 4.21 -10.85 -4.14
C TYR A 82 3.08 -11.35 -5.04
N LEU A 83 3.31 -11.43 -6.34
CA LEU A 83 2.32 -11.98 -7.30
C LEU A 83 2.00 -13.45 -6.99
N ASN A 84 3.00 -14.22 -6.55
CA ASN A 84 2.78 -15.59 -6.11
C ASN A 84 1.94 -15.63 -4.83
N LEU A 85 2.18 -14.75 -3.86
CA LEU A 85 1.37 -14.63 -2.65
C LEU A 85 -0.12 -14.38 -2.97
N ILE A 86 -0.41 -13.51 -3.95
CA ILE A 86 -1.78 -13.26 -4.42
C ILE A 86 -2.39 -14.57 -4.93
N LYS A 87 -1.71 -15.26 -5.86
CA LYS A 87 -2.19 -16.50 -6.47
C LYS A 87 -2.41 -17.61 -5.45
N GLU A 88 -1.47 -17.80 -4.54
CA GLU A 88 -1.58 -18.83 -3.49
C GLU A 88 -2.70 -18.51 -2.49
N THR A 89 -2.87 -17.23 -2.11
CA THR A 89 -3.97 -16.83 -1.23
C THR A 89 -5.32 -17.04 -1.90
N LYS A 90 -5.46 -16.72 -3.18
CA LYS A 90 -6.69 -16.94 -3.96
C LYS A 90 -7.07 -18.42 -4.08
N LYS A 91 -6.10 -19.34 -4.02
CA LYS A 91 -6.38 -20.79 -4.04
C LYS A 91 -7.00 -21.30 -2.73
N VAL A 92 -6.63 -20.69 -1.60
CA VAL A 92 -7.02 -21.16 -0.25
C VAL A 92 -8.11 -20.34 0.41
N CYS A 93 -8.44 -19.16 -0.14
CA CYS A 93 -9.45 -18.25 0.41
C CYS A 93 -10.52 -17.94 -0.65
N ASP A 94 -11.80 -18.22 -0.31
CA ASP A 94 -12.96 -17.85 -1.14
C ASP A 94 -13.59 -16.53 -0.63
N ILE A 95 -12.73 -15.51 -0.47
CA ILE A 95 -13.12 -14.14 -0.10
C ILE A 95 -12.26 -13.17 -0.91
N PRO A 96 -12.66 -11.91 -1.06
CA PRO A 96 -11.85 -10.91 -1.76
C PRO A 96 -10.44 -10.79 -1.18
N VAL A 97 -9.44 -10.86 -2.07
CA VAL A 97 -8.02 -10.66 -1.79
C VAL A 97 -7.60 -9.33 -2.38
N ILE A 98 -7.27 -8.40 -1.50
CA ILE A 98 -6.88 -7.03 -1.83
C ILE A 98 -5.36 -6.96 -1.79
N ALA A 99 -4.73 -6.64 -2.90
CA ALA A 99 -3.30 -6.36 -2.92
C ALA A 99 -3.03 -4.96 -2.35
N SER A 100 -1.89 -4.76 -1.72
CA SER A 100 -1.49 -3.44 -1.19
C SER A 100 -0.09 -3.08 -1.64
N ILE A 101 0.07 -1.88 -2.16
CA ILE A 101 1.36 -1.37 -2.64
C ILE A 101 1.67 0.00 -2.05
N ASN A 102 2.96 0.26 -1.87
CA ASN A 102 3.51 1.55 -1.54
C ASN A 102 4.73 1.79 -2.43
N CYS A 103 4.58 2.64 -3.44
CA CYS A 103 5.64 2.98 -4.37
C CYS A 103 6.10 4.42 -4.15
N TYR A 104 7.32 4.69 -4.56
CA TYR A 104 7.92 6.02 -4.47
C TYR A 104 7.86 6.76 -5.80
N GLN A 105 8.03 6.05 -6.92
CA GLN A 105 8.04 6.61 -8.27
C GLN A 105 6.72 6.35 -9.01
N ASP A 106 6.31 7.31 -9.84
CA ASP A 106 5.02 7.24 -10.54
C ASP A 106 4.95 6.06 -11.54
N ALA A 107 6.05 5.75 -12.22
CA ALA A 107 6.09 4.65 -13.18
C ALA A 107 5.84 3.28 -12.53
N ASP A 108 6.29 3.10 -11.29
CA ASP A 108 6.20 1.85 -10.55
C ASP A 108 4.77 1.53 -10.12
N TRP A 109 3.99 2.56 -9.76
CA TRP A 109 2.57 2.38 -9.45
C TRP A 109 1.81 1.71 -10.60
N ILE A 110 2.07 2.15 -11.83
CA ILE A 110 1.39 1.67 -13.03
C ILE A 110 1.77 0.22 -13.34
N GLU A 111 3.07 -0.09 -13.31
CA GLU A 111 3.58 -1.42 -13.60
C GLU A 111 3.09 -2.45 -12.58
N PHE A 112 3.21 -2.12 -11.30
CA PHE A 112 2.77 -3.01 -10.21
C PHE A 112 1.27 -3.22 -10.23
N ALA A 113 0.47 -2.17 -10.43
CA ALA A 113 -0.97 -2.27 -10.52
C ALA A 113 -1.43 -3.25 -11.62
N ARG A 114 -0.84 -3.16 -12.81
CA ARG A 114 -1.16 -4.05 -13.94
C ARG A 114 -0.80 -5.51 -13.63
N LYS A 115 0.42 -5.77 -13.15
CA LYS A 115 0.86 -7.13 -12.80
C LYS A 115 0.02 -7.75 -11.67
N ILE A 116 -0.43 -6.94 -10.72
CA ILE A 116 -1.31 -7.35 -9.62
C ILE A 116 -2.70 -7.74 -10.11
N GLU A 117 -3.29 -6.96 -11.01
CA GLU A 117 -4.57 -7.31 -11.65
C GLU A 117 -4.43 -8.62 -12.44
N GLU A 118 -3.37 -8.78 -13.25
CA GLU A 118 -3.06 -10.01 -13.98
C GLU A 118 -2.86 -11.24 -13.07
N ALA A 119 -2.38 -11.03 -11.83
CA ALA A 119 -2.25 -12.10 -10.83
C ALA A 119 -3.58 -12.52 -10.19
N GLY A 120 -4.66 -11.77 -10.42
CA GLY A 120 -6.02 -12.09 -9.98
C GLY A 120 -6.41 -11.48 -8.64
N ALA A 121 -5.81 -10.38 -8.21
CA ALA A 121 -6.30 -9.61 -7.07
C ALA A 121 -7.70 -9.05 -7.36
N ASP A 122 -8.56 -9.02 -6.34
CA ASP A 122 -9.94 -8.52 -6.46
C ASP A 122 -10.02 -7.00 -6.33
N ALA A 123 -9.03 -6.38 -5.70
CA ALA A 123 -8.87 -4.92 -5.59
C ALA A 123 -7.41 -4.57 -5.31
N LEU A 124 -7.09 -3.29 -5.47
CA LEU A 124 -5.78 -2.73 -5.18
C LEU A 124 -5.88 -1.63 -4.11
N GLU A 125 -5.20 -1.81 -2.99
CA GLU A 125 -4.96 -0.76 -2.00
C GLU A 125 -3.69 0.00 -2.36
N VAL A 126 -3.81 1.31 -2.54
CA VAL A 126 -2.71 2.24 -2.82
C VAL A 126 -2.41 2.99 -1.52
N ASN A 127 -1.26 2.70 -0.94
CA ASN A 127 -0.81 3.28 0.32
C ASN A 127 0.22 4.38 0.04
N ILE A 128 -0.18 5.65 0.19
CA ILE A 128 0.71 6.79 0.01
C ILE A 128 1.05 7.33 1.39
N LEU A 129 2.26 7.00 1.85
CA LEU A 129 2.78 7.50 3.11
C LEU A 129 4.10 8.24 2.82
N ALA A 130 4.11 9.53 3.09
CA ALA A 130 5.32 10.33 3.01
C ALA A 130 5.29 11.44 4.07
N LEU A 131 6.44 11.67 4.70
CA LEU A 131 6.65 12.84 5.54
C LEU A 131 7.07 14.01 4.66
N GLN A 132 6.38 15.13 4.80
CA GLN A 132 6.72 16.35 4.06
C GLN A 132 7.81 17.09 4.82
N THR A 133 9.06 16.80 4.48
CA THR A 133 10.25 17.39 5.12
C THR A 133 10.98 18.39 4.22
N ASP A 134 10.51 18.58 2.99
CA ASP A 134 11.11 19.50 2.04
C ASP A 134 10.75 20.95 2.39
N ILE A 135 11.75 21.79 2.58
CA ILE A 135 11.57 23.23 2.84
C ILE A 135 10.95 23.97 1.63
N GLN A 136 11.06 23.40 0.44
CA GLN A 136 10.47 23.95 -0.80
C GLN A 136 9.10 23.35 -1.12
N TYR A 137 8.46 22.71 -0.12
CA TYR A 137 7.15 22.10 -0.29
C TYR A 137 6.12 23.09 -0.86
N ALA A 138 5.49 22.72 -1.96
CA ALA A 138 4.38 23.46 -2.52
C ALA A 138 3.08 23.07 -1.81
N TYR A 139 2.37 24.03 -1.24
CA TYR A 139 1.10 23.77 -0.54
C TYR A 139 0.09 23.05 -1.42
N GLY A 140 -0.45 21.95 -0.92
CA GLY A 140 -1.42 21.11 -1.63
C GLY A 140 -0.79 20.09 -2.59
N SER A 141 0.53 20.09 -2.78
CA SER A 141 1.18 19.14 -3.69
C SER A 141 1.09 17.69 -3.21
N PHE A 142 1.02 17.47 -1.91
CA PHE A 142 0.86 16.13 -1.34
C PHE A 142 -0.52 15.55 -1.61
N GLU A 143 -1.56 16.35 -1.41
CA GLU A 143 -2.93 15.97 -1.73
C GLU A 143 -3.12 15.77 -3.23
N GLN A 144 -2.54 16.66 -4.05
CA GLN A 144 -2.59 16.55 -5.51
C GLN A 144 -1.91 15.26 -6.00
N ARG A 145 -0.80 14.85 -5.40
CA ARG A 145 -0.11 13.61 -5.72
C ARG A 145 -1.01 12.38 -5.54
N HIS A 146 -1.88 12.35 -4.51
CA HIS A 146 -2.84 11.25 -4.33
C HIS A 146 -3.81 11.16 -5.51
N ILE A 147 -4.30 12.30 -5.99
CA ILE A 147 -5.22 12.38 -7.12
C ILE A 147 -4.55 11.95 -8.42
N ASP A 148 -3.32 12.40 -8.65
CA ASP A 148 -2.55 12.09 -9.86
C ASP A 148 -2.23 10.59 -9.94
N ILE A 149 -1.74 10.00 -8.85
CA ILE A 149 -1.47 8.56 -8.76
C ILE A 149 -2.75 7.75 -9.02
N LEU A 150 -3.85 8.09 -8.35
CA LEU A 150 -5.13 7.43 -8.57
C LEU A 150 -5.56 7.51 -10.03
N SER A 151 -5.50 8.69 -10.64
CA SER A 151 -5.89 8.92 -12.03
C SER A 151 -5.05 8.08 -13.01
N HIS A 152 -3.76 7.93 -12.75
CA HIS A 152 -2.87 7.10 -13.57
C HIS A 152 -3.19 5.60 -13.42
N ILE A 153 -3.37 5.13 -12.19
CA ILE A 153 -3.71 3.72 -11.91
C ILE A 153 -5.07 3.37 -12.53
N ARG A 154 -6.09 4.23 -12.36
CA ARG A 154 -7.44 4.00 -12.91
C ARG A 154 -7.49 3.90 -14.43
N LYS A 155 -6.54 4.49 -15.15
CA LYS A 155 -6.41 4.32 -16.61
C LYS A 155 -5.79 2.97 -17.00
N THR A 156 -5.17 2.29 -16.05
CA THR A 156 -4.36 1.08 -16.30
C THR A 156 -5.07 -0.19 -15.87
N VAL A 157 -5.83 -0.16 -14.76
CA VAL A 157 -6.50 -1.33 -14.19
C VAL A 157 -8.02 -1.15 -14.12
N ASN A 158 -8.74 -2.27 -14.21
CA ASN A 158 -10.20 -2.31 -14.09
C ASN A 158 -10.67 -2.69 -12.69
N ILE A 159 -9.82 -3.34 -11.88
CA ILE A 159 -10.16 -3.70 -10.50
C ILE A 159 -10.37 -2.44 -9.64
N PRO A 160 -11.22 -2.52 -8.60
CA PRO A 160 -11.43 -1.41 -7.66
C PRO A 160 -10.11 -0.94 -7.04
N VAL A 161 -9.93 0.38 -6.98
CA VAL A 161 -8.77 1.02 -6.35
C VAL A 161 -9.19 1.67 -5.03
N ILE A 162 -8.52 1.29 -3.96
CA ILE A 162 -8.75 1.77 -2.59
C ILE A 162 -7.57 2.66 -2.20
N MET A 163 -7.85 3.88 -1.76
CA MET A 163 -6.80 4.82 -1.36
C MET A 163 -6.62 4.79 0.15
N LYS A 164 -5.43 4.42 0.63
CA LYS A 164 -5.10 4.43 2.05
C LYS A 164 -4.35 5.70 2.41
N LEU A 165 -4.95 6.48 3.31
CA LEU A 165 -4.50 7.82 3.64
C LEU A 165 -3.67 7.85 4.92
N GLY A 166 -2.67 8.73 4.96
CA GLY A 166 -2.01 9.14 6.19
C GLY A 166 -2.88 10.12 6.99
N ASP A 167 -2.49 10.38 8.22
CA ASP A 167 -3.15 11.34 9.11
C ASP A 167 -2.63 12.78 8.96
N ASN A 168 -1.56 12.96 8.16
CA ASN A 168 -0.88 14.23 7.94
C ASN A 168 -1.49 15.08 6.80
N LEU A 169 -2.81 15.03 6.65
CA LEU A 169 -3.55 15.75 5.62
C LEU A 169 -4.13 17.06 6.17
N THR A 170 -4.09 18.11 5.37
CA THR A 170 -4.64 19.41 5.75
C THR A 170 -6.17 19.38 5.84
N ASN A 171 -6.82 18.74 4.86
CA ASN A 171 -8.27 18.58 4.82
C ASN A 171 -8.63 17.21 4.22
N PRO A 172 -8.74 16.15 5.05
CA PRO A 172 -9.03 14.81 4.56
C PRO A 172 -10.40 14.71 3.87
N ILE A 173 -11.40 15.47 4.28
CA ILE A 173 -12.73 15.42 3.68
C ILE A 173 -12.69 15.93 2.24
N ALA A 174 -12.02 17.05 2.00
CA ALA A 174 -11.87 17.59 0.65
C ALA A 174 -11.06 16.64 -0.26
N LEU A 175 -10.02 16.01 0.28
CA LEU A 175 -9.26 15.03 -0.48
C LEU A 175 -10.13 13.81 -0.83
N ILE A 176 -10.92 13.29 0.11
CA ILE A 176 -11.82 12.14 -0.13
C ILE A 176 -12.83 12.44 -1.23
N ASP A 177 -13.41 13.63 -1.23
CA ASP A 177 -14.34 14.08 -2.29
C ASP A 177 -13.65 14.08 -3.66
N GLN A 178 -12.43 14.61 -3.74
CA GLN A 178 -11.64 14.59 -4.97
C GLN A 178 -11.24 13.16 -5.39
N LEU A 179 -10.86 12.30 -4.45
CA LEU A 179 -10.55 10.91 -4.75
C LEU A 179 -11.78 10.16 -5.28
N TYR A 180 -12.94 10.38 -4.69
CA TYR A 180 -14.20 9.82 -5.19
C TYR A 180 -14.50 10.30 -6.61
N ALA A 181 -14.37 11.60 -6.87
CA ALA A 181 -14.58 12.18 -8.20
C ALA A 181 -13.61 11.63 -9.27
N ASN A 182 -12.44 11.19 -8.86
CA ASN A 182 -11.40 10.57 -9.72
C ASN A 182 -11.47 9.03 -9.74
N GLY A 183 -12.51 8.41 -9.18
CA GLY A 183 -12.81 7.00 -9.32
C GLY A 183 -12.17 6.09 -8.26
N ALA A 184 -11.84 6.60 -7.08
CA ALA A 184 -11.55 5.75 -5.93
C ALA A 184 -12.80 4.94 -5.54
N ALA A 185 -12.64 3.64 -5.36
CA ALA A 185 -13.73 2.76 -4.92
C ALA A 185 -13.98 2.89 -3.41
N ALA A 186 -12.94 3.15 -2.64
CA ALA A 186 -13.01 3.36 -1.20
C ALA A 186 -11.77 4.12 -0.70
N VAL A 187 -11.83 4.55 0.57
CA VAL A 187 -10.68 5.09 1.29
C VAL A 187 -10.51 4.35 2.61
N VAL A 188 -9.27 4.18 3.04
CA VAL A 188 -8.91 3.64 4.35
C VAL A 188 -8.39 4.78 5.21
N MET A 189 -9.05 5.04 6.31
CA MET A 189 -8.67 6.05 7.31
C MET A 189 -8.34 5.37 8.63
N PHE A 190 -7.11 5.34 9.07
CA PHE A 190 -5.93 5.92 8.46
C PHE A 190 -4.84 4.85 8.36
N ASN A 191 -3.72 5.18 7.71
CA ASN A 191 -2.50 4.43 7.91
C ASN A 191 -2.08 4.52 9.38
N ARG A 192 -1.10 3.70 9.78
CA ARG A 192 -0.51 3.79 11.11
C ARG A 192 -0.11 5.24 11.42
N PHE A 193 -0.53 5.75 12.57
CA PHE A 193 -0.13 7.07 13.02
C PHE A 193 1.39 7.11 13.21
N TYR A 194 2.00 8.10 12.62
CA TYR A 194 3.42 8.40 12.76
C TYR A 194 3.56 9.79 13.36
N GLN A 195 4.02 9.85 14.59
CA GLN A 195 4.37 11.12 15.22
C GLN A 195 5.89 11.25 15.25
N PRO A 196 6.48 12.15 14.44
CA PRO A 196 7.89 12.48 14.58
C PRO A 196 8.13 13.14 15.94
N ASP A 197 9.19 12.74 16.60
CA ASP A 197 9.69 13.38 17.82
C ASP A 197 11.14 13.80 17.62
N ILE A 198 11.61 14.77 18.38
CA ILE A 198 12.99 15.24 18.32
C ILE A 198 13.63 14.96 19.67
N ASP A 199 14.60 14.06 19.67
CA ASP A 199 15.48 13.86 20.83
C ASP A 199 16.52 14.99 20.84
N ILE A 200 16.28 15.99 21.70
CA ILE A 200 17.15 17.16 21.79
C ILE A 200 18.51 16.84 22.42
N GLU A 201 18.63 15.76 23.20
CA GLU A 201 19.90 15.34 23.79
C GLU A 201 20.78 14.64 22.75
N LYS A 202 20.19 13.81 21.89
CA LYS A 202 20.88 13.09 20.83
C LYS A 202 20.93 13.86 19.51
N MET A 203 20.28 15.02 19.42
CA MET A 203 20.21 15.87 18.22
C MET A 203 19.76 15.08 16.97
N ARG A 204 18.74 14.23 17.14
CA ARG A 204 18.20 13.40 16.04
C ARG A 204 16.67 13.32 16.10
N SER A 205 16.06 13.04 14.96
CA SER A 205 14.63 12.69 14.90
C SER A 205 14.42 11.25 15.36
N GLU A 206 13.39 11.03 16.15
CA GLU A 206 12.94 9.70 16.58
C GLU A 206 11.47 9.49 16.20
N GLU A 207 11.10 8.25 15.93
CA GLU A 207 9.70 7.86 15.80
C GLU A 207 9.13 7.68 17.19
N ARG A 208 8.16 8.51 17.59
CA ARG A 208 7.36 8.25 18.78
C ARG A 208 6.35 7.15 18.45
N ARG A 209 6.62 5.93 18.90
CA ARG A 209 5.67 4.82 18.79
C ARG A 209 4.51 5.09 19.75
N VAL A 210 3.42 5.63 19.26
CA VAL A 210 2.16 5.63 20.00
C VAL A 210 1.70 4.16 20.08
N GLY A 211 1.61 3.67 21.28
CA GLY A 211 1.46 2.30 21.75
C GLY A 211 1.01 1.21 20.77
N LYS A 212 1.60 0.05 20.91
CA LYS A 212 1.21 -1.17 20.16
C LYS A 212 -0.26 -1.57 20.39
N GLU A 213 -0.93 -0.96 21.35
CA GLU A 213 -2.29 -1.25 21.77
C GLU A 213 -3.36 -0.69 20.83
N CYS A 214 -3.05 0.33 20.03
CA CYS A 214 -3.98 0.82 18.99
C CYS A 214 -4.09 -0.08 17.74
N ILE A 215 -3.29 -1.15 17.63
CA ILE A 215 -3.30 -2.04 16.47
C ILE A 215 -4.43 -3.07 16.55
N ALA A 216 -5.07 -3.22 17.70
CA ALA A 216 -6.11 -4.24 17.93
C ALA A 216 -7.54 -3.77 17.64
N LEU A 217 -7.76 -2.51 17.23
CA LEU A 217 -9.10 -1.92 17.07
C LEU A 217 -9.35 -1.27 15.71
N CYS A 218 -8.48 -1.47 14.73
CA CYS A 218 -8.72 -1.00 13.36
C CYS A 218 -8.73 -2.17 12.39
#